data_4af06edcf69bace537f0bd734d120481
#
_entry.id   4af06edcf69bace537f0bd734d120481
#
_cell.length_a   1.000
_cell.length_b   1.000
_cell.length_c   1.000
_cell.angle_alpha   90.00
_cell.angle_beta   90.00
_cell.angle_gamma   90.00
#
_symmetry.space_group_name_H-M   'P 1'
#
loop_
_entity.id
_entity.type
_entity.pdbx_description
1 polymer ?
#
loop_
_entity_poly.entity_id
_entity_poly.type
_entity_poly.pdbx_seq_one_letter_code
_entity_poly.pdbx_strand_id
1 'polypeptide(L)'
;VTKKFTIFVGIQILFLPATTQIFMNSLGAIYLDSAIRRLLTYKTLGDKTFAQLEEQDFHYTPNDESNSISVIIRHLHGNMLSRWTNFLTEDGEKTDRNRDAEFTPPPLGKEALIALWEEGWSCLLATLRSLKEYDLLKTVTIRHEPLIVIDAINRQLAHYPHHVGQIVYIGKMIRNEKWQSLSIPKGASAEINQKMKELHTKDPQ
;
A
#
# COMPACT_ATOMS: atom_id res chain seq x y z
N VAL A 1 -33.89 79.51 1.55
CA VAL A 1 -34.01 78.25 2.33
C VAL A 1 -33.72 77.09 1.38
N THR A 2 -32.47 76.63 1.39
CA THR A 2 -31.97 75.54 0.49
C THR A 2 -31.89 74.26 1.33
N LYS A 3 -32.79 73.31 1.03
CA LYS A 3 -32.75 71.96 1.63
C LYS A 3 -31.68 71.11 0.92
N LYS A 4 -30.62 70.71 1.66
CA LYS A 4 -29.65 69.70 1.19
C LYS A 4 -30.29 68.32 1.40
N PHE A 5 -30.41 67.55 0.30
CA PHE A 5 -30.71 66.10 0.33
C PHE A 5 -29.40 65.34 0.45
N THR A 6 -29.25 64.63 1.54
CA THR A 6 -28.17 63.67 1.72
C THR A 6 -28.63 62.31 1.23
N ILE A 7 -28.02 61.81 0.17
CA ILE A 7 -28.26 60.45 -0.37
C ILE A 7 -27.39 59.51 0.43
N PHE A 8 -27.99 58.63 1.22
CA PHE A 8 -27.32 57.49 1.85
C PHE A 8 -27.23 56.37 0.80
N VAL A 9 -26.02 56.09 0.30
CA VAL A 9 -25.75 54.91 -0.52
C VAL A 9 -25.51 53.75 0.48
N GLY A 10 -26.53 52.92 0.66
CA GLY A 10 -26.39 51.68 1.44
C GLY A 10 -25.60 50.64 0.58
N ILE A 11 -24.40 50.30 1.04
CA ILE A 11 -23.66 49.17 0.46
C ILE A 11 -24.34 47.90 0.98
N GLN A 12 -25.11 47.24 0.13
CA GLN A 12 -25.61 45.88 0.38
C GLN A 12 -24.43 44.94 0.14
N ILE A 13 -23.85 44.43 1.20
CA ILE A 13 -22.90 43.28 1.13
C ILE A 13 -23.74 42.05 0.79
N LEU A 14 -23.72 41.65 -0.47
CA LEU A 14 -24.23 40.37 -0.92
C LEU A 14 -23.35 39.29 -0.29
N PHE A 15 -23.84 38.63 0.76
CA PHE A 15 -23.31 37.35 1.20
C PHE A 15 -23.59 36.33 0.09
N LEU A 16 -22.56 36.01 -0.70
CA LEU A 16 -22.60 34.83 -1.56
C LEU A 16 -22.77 33.60 -0.66
N PRO A 17 -23.74 32.71 -0.96
CA PRO A 17 -23.86 31.48 -0.21
C PRO A 17 -22.53 30.73 -0.29
N ALA A 18 -22.11 30.16 0.85
CA ALA A 18 -20.93 29.30 0.91
C ALA A 18 -21.06 28.28 -0.21
N THR A 19 -20.26 28.45 -1.25
CA THR A 19 -20.14 27.47 -2.33
C THR A 19 -19.79 26.16 -1.67
N THR A 20 -20.66 25.19 -1.78
CA THR A 20 -20.38 23.79 -1.46
C THR A 20 -19.11 23.46 -2.23
N GLN A 21 -17.98 23.42 -1.53
CA GLN A 21 -16.69 23.08 -2.11
C GLN A 21 -16.79 21.59 -2.43
N ILE A 22 -17.18 21.30 -3.67
CA ILE A 22 -17.05 19.95 -4.20
C ILE A 22 -15.56 19.68 -4.14
N PHE A 23 -15.14 18.85 -3.16
CA PHE A 23 -13.80 18.30 -3.11
C PHE A 23 -13.67 17.41 -4.36
N MET A 24 -13.35 18.00 -5.49
CA MET A 24 -12.84 17.26 -6.63
C MET A 24 -11.49 16.74 -6.16
N ASN A 25 -11.43 15.44 -5.83
CA ASN A 25 -10.17 14.78 -5.57
C ASN A 25 -9.27 15.00 -6.79
N SER A 26 -8.14 15.66 -6.57
CA SER A 26 -7.16 15.84 -7.63
C SER A 26 -6.65 14.48 -8.12
N LEU A 27 -6.13 14.44 -9.35
CA LEU A 27 -5.54 13.23 -9.92
C LEU A 27 -4.47 12.65 -8.99
N GLY A 28 -3.65 13.51 -8.36
CA GLY A 28 -2.61 13.08 -7.42
C GLY A 28 -3.18 12.44 -6.15
N ALA A 29 -4.24 13.01 -5.58
CA ALA A 29 -4.91 12.44 -4.41
C ALA A 29 -5.57 11.09 -4.75
N ILE A 30 -6.23 10.98 -5.92
CA ILE A 30 -6.82 9.72 -6.41
C ILE A 30 -5.73 8.66 -6.61
N TYR A 31 -4.59 9.03 -7.19
CA TYR A 31 -3.46 8.12 -7.38
C TYR A 31 -2.93 7.58 -6.05
N LEU A 32 -2.65 8.45 -5.06
CA LEU A 32 -2.16 8.05 -3.74
C LEU A 32 -3.14 7.09 -3.04
N ASP A 33 -4.42 7.43 -3.04
CA ASP A 33 -5.45 6.58 -2.46
C ASP A 33 -5.53 5.21 -3.17
N SER A 34 -5.47 5.20 -4.50
CA SER A 34 -5.43 3.95 -5.29
C SER A 34 -4.21 3.11 -4.97
N ALA A 35 -3.01 3.70 -4.88
CA ALA A 35 -1.77 3.01 -4.54
C ALA A 35 -1.85 2.38 -3.14
N ILE A 36 -2.30 3.15 -2.13
CA ILE A 36 -2.47 2.68 -0.76
C ILE A 36 -3.45 1.50 -0.71
N ARG A 37 -4.62 1.60 -1.36
CA ARG A 37 -5.61 0.50 -1.38
C ARG A 37 -5.06 -0.76 -2.01
N ARG A 38 -4.31 -0.65 -3.11
CA ARG A 38 -3.67 -1.81 -3.76
C ARG A 38 -2.66 -2.48 -2.84
N LEU A 39 -1.78 -1.70 -2.20
CA LEU A 39 -0.80 -2.22 -1.27
C LEU A 39 -1.45 -2.89 -0.05
N LEU A 40 -2.50 -2.30 0.53
CA LEU A 40 -3.28 -2.92 1.61
C LEU A 40 -3.93 -4.23 1.19
N THR A 41 -4.40 -4.34 -0.05
CA THR A 41 -4.93 -5.61 -0.59
C THR A 41 -3.87 -6.70 -0.56
N TYR A 42 -2.65 -6.40 -0.99
CA TYR A 42 -1.55 -7.37 -0.97
C TYR A 42 -1.07 -7.69 0.44
N LYS A 43 -0.99 -6.69 1.35
CA LYS A 43 -0.74 -6.97 2.77
C LYS A 43 -1.75 -7.98 3.32
N THR A 44 -3.04 -7.74 3.07
CA THR A 44 -4.13 -8.64 3.51
C THR A 44 -3.98 -10.05 2.95
N LEU A 45 -3.50 -10.23 1.71
CA LEU A 45 -3.24 -11.56 1.16
C LEU A 45 -2.11 -12.27 1.92
N GLY A 46 -1.05 -11.56 2.29
CA GLY A 46 0.00 -12.10 3.16
C GLY A 46 -0.54 -12.50 4.52
N ASP A 47 -1.26 -11.61 5.20
CA ASP A 47 -1.86 -11.84 6.52
C ASP A 47 -2.75 -13.09 6.52
N LYS A 48 -3.64 -13.21 5.53
CA LYS A 48 -4.52 -14.37 5.36
C LYS A 48 -3.76 -15.67 5.02
N THR A 49 -2.61 -15.56 4.38
CA THR A 49 -1.72 -16.71 4.14
C THR A 49 -1.12 -17.16 5.46
N PHE A 50 -0.54 -16.25 6.24
CA PHE A 50 0.09 -16.57 7.53
C PHE A 50 -0.89 -17.16 8.54
N ALA A 51 -2.15 -16.75 8.51
CA ALA A 51 -3.20 -17.30 9.35
C ALA A 51 -3.48 -18.80 9.08
N GLN A 52 -3.08 -19.31 7.92
CA GLN A 52 -3.28 -20.71 7.55
C GLN A 52 -2.03 -21.59 7.76
N LEU A 53 -0.89 -20.99 8.16
CA LEU A 53 0.41 -21.67 8.25
C LEU A 53 0.82 -21.90 9.69
N GLU A 54 1.52 -23.01 9.93
CA GLU A 54 2.18 -23.30 11.18
C GLU A 54 3.61 -22.69 11.18
N GLU A 55 4.28 -22.71 12.33
CA GLU A 55 5.61 -22.09 12.48
C GLU A 55 6.65 -22.67 11.51
N GLN A 56 6.73 -23.99 11.40
CA GLN A 56 7.69 -24.66 10.50
C GLN A 56 7.46 -24.32 9.02
N ASP A 57 6.23 -23.96 8.63
CA ASP A 57 5.87 -23.67 7.25
C ASP A 57 6.57 -22.39 6.74
N PHE A 58 6.90 -21.45 7.66
CA PHE A 58 7.61 -20.21 7.31
C PHE A 58 9.05 -20.45 6.84
N HIS A 59 9.63 -21.58 7.21
CA HIS A 59 11.03 -21.95 6.88
C HIS A 59 11.11 -22.97 5.73
N TYR A 60 9.98 -23.41 5.23
CA TYR A 60 9.96 -24.38 4.13
C TYR A 60 10.51 -23.79 2.83
N THR A 61 11.40 -24.54 2.18
CA THR A 61 11.90 -24.27 0.83
C THR A 61 11.68 -25.49 -0.04
N PRO A 62 11.17 -25.32 -1.27
CA PRO A 62 10.99 -26.46 -2.20
C PRO A 62 12.30 -27.00 -2.76
N ASN A 63 13.36 -26.17 -2.79
CA ASN A 63 14.73 -26.48 -3.24
C ASN A 63 15.69 -25.41 -2.73
N ASP A 64 17.00 -25.62 -2.96
CA ASP A 64 18.08 -24.77 -2.43
C ASP A 64 18.07 -23.35 -2.99
N GLU A 65 17.58 -23.13 -4.22
CA GLU A 65 17.54 -21.82 -4.89
C GLU A 65 16.29 -21.00 -4.51
N SER A 66 15.31 -21.61 -3.84
CA SER A 66 14.05 -20.94 -3.51
C SER A 66 14.11 -20.30 -2.12
N ASN A 67 13.61 -19.07 -2.05
CA ASN A 67 13.45 -18.38 -0.78
C ASN A 67 12.24 -18.92 0.00
N SER A 68 12.41 -19.13 1.29
CA SER A 68 11.32 -19.43 2.23
C SER A 68 10.47 -18.16 2.49
N ILE A 69 9.30 -18.34 3.08
CA ILE A 69 8.45 -17.21 3.54
C ILE A 69 9.23 -16.33 4.53
N SER A 70 10.01 -16.91 5.44
CA SER A 70 10.81 -16.18 6.42
C SER A 70 11.86 -15.28 5.77
N VAL A 71 12.52 -15.75 4.72
CA VAL A 71 13.48 -14.97 3.93
C VAL A 71 12.77 -13.83 3.19
N ILE A 72 11.62 -14.11 2.56
CA ILE A 72 10.84 -13.10 1.85
C ILE A 72 10.36 -12.00 2.80
N ILE A 73 9.86 -12.34 3.99
CA ILE A 73 9.45 -11.37 5.01
C ILE A 73 10.63 -10.48 5.41
N ARG A 74 11.79 -11.08 5.71
CA ARG A 74 12.99 -10.35 6.09
C ARG A 74 13.44 -9.38 4.99
N HIS A 75 13.43 -9.86 3.73
CA HIS A 75 13.74 -9.03 2.57
C HIS A 75 12.76 -7.85 2.41
N LEU A 76 11.47 -8.11 2.51
CA LEU A 76 10.44 -7.06 2.42
C LEU A 76 10.57 -6.05 3.55
N HIS A 77 10.80 -6.49 4.79
CA HIS A 77 11.01 -5.62 5.94
C HIS A 77 12.22 -4.68 5.72
N GLY A 78 13.38 -5.23 5.42
CA GLY A 78 14.59 -4.42 5.18
C GLY A 78 14.42 -3.46 3.99
N ASN A 79 13.74 -3.90 2.93
CA ASN A 79 13.43 -3.06 1.78
C ASN A 79 12.48 -1.92 2.16
N MET A 80 11.39 -2.20 2.88
CA MET A 80 10.41 -1.19 3.28
C MET A 80 11.02 -0.14 4.18
N LEU A 81 11.75 -0.52 5.21
CA LEU A 81 12.43 0.42 6.10
C LEU A 81 13.45 1.27 5.31
N SER A 82 14.28 0.66 4.48
CA SER A 82 15.27 1.37 3.69
C SER A 82 14.62 2.38 2.72
N ARG A 83 13.55 2.00 2.02
CA ARG A 83 12.92 2.85 0.99
C ARG A 83 12.06 3.96 1.58
N TRP A 84 11.36 3.73 2.69
CA TRP A 84 10.29 4.61 3.15
C TRP A 84 10.65 5.46 4.37
N THR A 85 11.71 5.12 5.12
CA THR A 85 12.24 6.00 6.16
C THR A 85 12.87 7.23 5.52
N ASN A 86 12.45 8.42 5.93
CA ASN A 86 12.91 9.71 5.39
C ASN A 86 12.84 9.79 3.86
N PHE A 87 11.76 9.23 3.27
CA PHE A 87 11.59 8.95 1.85
C PHE A 87 11.88 10.14 0.93
N LEU A 88 11.47 11.37 1.32
CA LEU A 88 11.64 12.56 0.49
C LEU A 88 13.00 13.22 0.62
N THR A 89 13.84 12.82 1.58
CA THR A 89 15.04 13.58 1.97
C THR A 89 16.33 12.75 1.96
N GLU A 90 16.22 11.43 1.94
CA GLU A 90 17.37 10.53 1.96
C GLU A 90 17.31 9.52 0.81
N ASP A 91 18.47 8.96 0.45
CA ASP A 91 18.51 7.87 -0.51
C ASP A 91 17.73 6.66 0.03
N GLY A 92 16.91 6.06 -0.82
CA GLY A 92 16.15 4.85 -0.48
C GLY A 92 17.01 3.60 -0.32
N GLU A 93 18.32 3.62 -0.56
CA GLU A 93 19.24 2.58 -0.12
C GLU A 93 20.05 3.11 1.05
N LYS A 94 19.64 2.75 2.27
CA LYS A 94 20.32 3.20 3.50
C LYS A 94 21.67 2.55 3.64
N THR A 95 22.66 3.31 4.13
CA THR A 95 24.05 2.86 4.26
C THR A 95 24.25 1.73 5.29
N ASP A 96 23.34 1.63 6.25
CA ASP A 96 23.31 0.58 7.29
C ASP A 96 22.53 -0.66 6.86
N ARG A 97 21.89 -0.65 5.67
CA ARG A 97 21.18 -1.82 5.15
C ARG A 97 22.15 -2.88 4.67
N ASN A 98 22.07 -4.07 5.27
CA ASN A 98 22.77 -5.24 4.77
C ASN A 98 21.80 -6.13 3.95
N ARG A 99 21.68 -5.82 2.63
CA ARG A 99 20.77 -6.53 1.74
C ARG A 99 21.09 -8.02 1.61
N ASP A 100 22.36 -8.39 1.57
CA ASP A 100 22.75 -9.79 1.38
C ASP A 100 22.38 -10.64 2.60
N ALA A 101 22.46 -10.08 3.81
CA ALA A 101 21.99 -10.74 5.01
C ALA A 101 20.47 -11.00 5.02
N GLU A 102 19.67 -10.23 4.26
CA GLU A 102 18.23 -10.44 4.16
C GLU A 102 17.88 -11.82 3.57
N PHE A 103 18.75 -12.36 2.71
CA PHE A 103 18.55 -13.65 2.03
C PHE A 103 19.13 -14.85 2.80
N THR A 104 19.70 -14.62 3.97
CA THR A 104 20.07 -15.70 4.87
C THR A 104 18.85 -16.08 5.72
N PRO A 105 18.46 -17.37 5.83
CA PRO A 105 17.32 -17.78 6.66
C PRO A 105 17.46 -17.28 8.10
N PRO A 106 16.50 -16.49 8.62
CA PRO A 106 16.60 -15.99 9.99
C PRO A 106 16.20 -17.09 11.00
N PRO A 107 16.87 -17.17 12.15
CA PRO A 107 16.49 -18.07 13.23
C PRO A 107 15.33 -17.47 14.05
N LEU A 108 14.24 -17.08 13.41
CA LEU A 108 13.11 -16.39 14.01
C LEU A 108 11.84 -17.24 13.94
N GLY A 109 11.10 -17.30 15.04
CA GLY A 109 9.78 -17.93 15.07
C GLY A 109 8.71 -17.09 14.34
N LYS A 110 7.55 -17.70 14.11
CA LYS A 110 6.43 -17.11 13.39
C LYS A 110 6.03 -15.73 13.92
N GLU A 111 5.92 -15.57 15.23
CA GLU A 111 5.52 -14.30 15.87
C GLU A 111 6.51 -13.16 15.56
N ALA A 112 7.81 -13.44 15.65
CA ALA A 112 8.84 -12.47 15.34
C ALA A 112 8.85 -12.10 13.84
N LEU A 113 8.62 -13.07 12.96
CA LEU A 113 8.50 -12.83 11.52
C LEU A 113 7.27 -11.96 11.18
N ILE A 114 6.12 -12.21 11.83
CA ILE A 114 4.93 -11.38 11.68
C ILE A 114 5.19 -9.97 12.21
N ALA A 115 5.93 -9.79 13.30
CA ALA A 115 6.31 -8.47 13.80
C ALA A 115 7.15 -7.68 12.78
N LEU A 116 8.14 -8.30 12.13
CA LEU A 116 8.90 -7.67 11.04
C LEU A 116 7.99 -7.28 9.86
N TRP A 117 7.06 -8.15 9.49
CA TRP A 117 6.08 -7.88 8.45
C TRP A 117 5.24 -6.64 8.78
N GLU A 118 4.68 -6.56 9.98
CA GLU A 118 3.86 -5.43 10.42
C GLU A 118 4.67 -4.13 10.48
N GLU A 119 5.89 -4.16 10.97
CA GLU A 119 6.77 -2.99 11.05
C GLU A 119 7.07 -2.43 9.65
N GLY A 120 7.46 -3.27 8.70
CA GLY A 120 7.75 -2.84 7.33
C GLY A 120 6.52 -2.22 6.66
N TRP A 121 5.36 -2.87 6.72
CA TRP A 121 4.12 -2.35 6.16
C TRP A 121 3.66 -1.06 6.85
N SER A 122 3.84 -0.95 8.16
CA SER A 122 3.52 0.26 8.91
C SER A 122 4.36 1.46 8.44
N CYS A 123 5.67 1.27 8.27
CA CYS A 123 6.58 2.29 7.75
C CYS A 123 6.15 2.76 6.36
N LEU A 124 5.93 1.84 5.42
CA LEU A 124 5.45 2.13 4.08
C LEU A 124 4.14 2.92 4.08
N LEU A 125 3.12 2.40 4.77
CA LEU A 125 1.77 2.98 4.74
C LEU A 125 1.72 4.35 5.45
N ALA A 126 2.48 4.53 6.53
CA ALA A 126 2.59 5.81 7.21
C ALA A 126 3.21 6.86 6.28
N THR A 127 4.29 6.50 5.57
CA THR A 127 4.94 7.39 4.61
C THR A 127 3.98 7.76 3.47
N LEU A 128 3.33 6.79 2.82
CA LEU A 128 2.40 7.09 1.72
C LEU A 128 1.23 7.98 2.16
N ARG A 129 0.70 7.79 3.36
CA ARG A 129 -0.38 8.63 3.92
C ARG A 129 0.07 10.05 4.25
N SER A 130 1.35 10.26 4.50
CA SER A 130 1.91 11.59 4.77
C SER A 130 2.12 12.43 3.50
N LEU A 131 2.28 11.78 2.33
CA LEU A 131 2.50 12.44 1.05
C LEU A 131 1.29 13.29 0.64
N LYS A 132 1.60 14.41 0.00
CA LYS A 132 0.63 15.29 -0.66
C LYS A 132 0.79 15.17 -2.17
N GLU A 133 -0.23 15.55 -2.92
CA GLU A 133 -0.20 15.49 -4.38
C GLU A 133 1.00 16.19 -5.00
N TYR A 134 1.42 17.34 -4.43
CA TYR A 134 2.58 18.09 -4.93
C TYR A 134 3.91 17.36 -4.66
N ASP A 135 3.94 16.37 -3.76
CA ASP A 135 5.13 15.55 -3.55
C ASP A 135 5.36 14.55 -4.68
N LEU A 136 4.31 14.20 -5.41
CA LEU A 136 4.34 13.14 -6.43
C LEU A 136 5.33 13.42 -7.58
N LEU A 137 5.61 14.69 -7.86
CA LEU A 137 6.55 15.11 -8.89
C LEU A 137 7.94 15.46 -8.35
N LYS A 138 8.15 15.38 -7.03
CA LYS A 138 9.47 15.55 -6.44
C LYS A 138 10.41 14.43 -6.87
N THR A 139 11.69 14.74 -6.92
CA THR A 139 12.74 13.76 -7.14
C THR A 139 13.19 13.16 -5.83
N VAL A 140 13.27 11.84 -5.79
CA VAL A 140 13.90 11.03 -4.74
C VAL A 140 15.00 10.19 -5.37
N THR A 141 15.89 9.62 -4.56
CA THR A 141 16.96 8.75 -5.06
C THR A 141 16.83 7.34 -4.48
N ILE A 142 17.17 6.34 -5.28
CA ILE A 142 17.32 4.96 -4.86
C ILE A 142 18.63 4.44 -5.46
N ARG A 143 19.63 4.14 -4.64
CA ARG A 143 20.99 3.76 -5.10
C ARG A 143 21.58 4.83 -6.01
N HIS A 144 21.42 6.09 -5.63
CA HIS A 144 21.84 7.27 -6.39
C HIS A 144 21.12 7.47 -7.74
N GLU A 145 20.20 6.57 -8.12
CA GLU A 145 19.35 6.73 -9.30
C GLU A 145 18.20 7.70 -8.98
N PRO A 146 18.06 8.83 -9.69
CA PRO A 146 16.98 9.77 -9.48
C PRO A 146 15.68 9.22 -10.08
N LEU A 147 14.60 9.31 -9.31
CA LEU A 147 13.25 8.90 -9.69
C LEU A 147 12.26 9.99 -9.26
N ILE A 148 11.19 10.23 -10.00
CA ILE A 148 10.06 10.96 -9.44
C ILE A 148 9.29 10.07 -8.44
N VAL A 149 8.66 10.68 -7.44
CA VAL A 149 7.93 9.96 -6.38
C VAL A 149 6.90 8.99 -6.96
N ILE A 150 6.16 9.37 -8.02
CA ILE A 150 5.21 8.46 -8.71
C ILE A 150 5.92 7.19 -9.17
N ASP A 151 7.08 7.31 -9.78
CA ASP A 151 7.81 6.16 -10.31
C ASP A 151 8.38 5.29 -9.19
N ALA A 152 8.90 5.90 -8.13
CA ALA A 152 9.32 5.18 -6.94
C ALA A 152 8.17 4.38 -6.30
N ILE A 153 6.94 4.94 -6.25
CA ILE A 153 5.74 4.22 -5.79
C ILE A 153 5.38 3.08 -6.75
N ASN A 154 5.35 3.34 -8.06
CA ASN A 154 5.03 2.32 -9.09
C ASN A 154 6.00 1.15 -9.04
N ARG A 155 7.29 1.42 -8.85
CA ARG A 155 8.31 0.38 -8.66
C ARG A 155 7.96 -0.55 -7.49
N GLN A 156 7.46 -0.01 -6.39
CA GLN A 156 7.07 -0.82 -5.23
C GLN A 156 5.70 -1.50 -5.42
N LEU A 157 4.79 -0.89 -6.19
CA LEU A 157 3.55 -1.53 -6.62
C LEU A 157 3.78 -2.76 -7.52
N ALA A 158 4.93 -2.86 -8.17
CA ALA A 158 5.34 -4.07 -8.88
C ALA A 158 6.11 -5.06 -7.97
N HIS A 159 6.97 -4.55 -7.09
CA HIS A 159 7.90 -5.35 -6.28
C HIS A 159 7.20 -6.10 -5.13
N TYR A 160 6.42 -5.39 -4.30
CA TYR A 160 5.79 -6.03 -3.14
C TYR A 160 4.72 -7.07 -3.53
N PRO A 161 3.83 -6.79 -4.50
CA PRO A 161 2.93 -7.82 -5.03
C PRO A 161 3.61 -9.06 -5.56
N HIS A 162 4.78 -8.91 -6.24
CA HIS A 162 5.56 -10.05 -6.71
C HIS A 162 5.95 -10.98 -5.55
N HIS A 163 6.50 -10.42 -4.46
CA HIS A 163 6.90 -11.20 -3.29
C HIS A 163 5.70 -11.76 -2.51
N VAL A 164 4.62 -10.99 -2.37
CA VAL A 164 3.39 -11.48 -1.75
C VAL A 164 2.80 -12.65 -2.55
N GLY A 165 2.86 -12.58 -3.89
CA GLY A 165 2.47 -13.70 -4.76
C GLY A 165 3.29 -14.97 -4.48
N GLN A 166 4.59 -14.85 -4.22
CA GLN A 166 5.46 -15.97 -3.82
C GLN A 166 5.01 -16.55 -2.46
N ILE A 167 4.75 -15.70 -1.46
CA ILE A 167 4.25 -16.12 -0.15
C ILE A 167 2.94 -16.89 -0.29
N VAL A 168 1.97 -16.37 -1.05
CA VAL A 168 0.67 -17.03 -1.29
C VAL A 168 0.86 -18.37 -2.01
N TYR A 169 1.74 -18.42 -3.01
CA TYR A 169 2.02 -19.65 -3.75
C TYR A 169 2.63 -20.73 -2.88
N ILE A 170 3.64 -20.38 -2.07
CA ILE A 170 4.29 -21.30 -1.11
C ILE A 170 3.26 -21.80 -0.09
N GLY A 171 2.49 -20.89 0.52
CA GLY A 171 1.47 -21.25 1.49
C GLY A 171 0.42 -22.19 0.91
N LYS A 172 -0.05 -21.94 -0.32
CA LYS A 172 -0.99 -22.80 -1.03
C LYS A 172 -0.39 -24.17 -1.33
N MET A 173 0.88 -24.25 -1.71
CA MET A 173 1.57 -25.50 -1.97
C MET A 173 1.68 -26.36 -0.70
N ILE A 174 2.03 -25.76 0.44
CA ILE A 174 2.13 -26.45 1.74
C ILE A 174 0.77 -26.93 2.21
N ARG A 175 -0.28 -26.08 2.16
CA ARG A 175 -1.61 -26.41 2.69
C ARG A 175 -2.41 -27.36 1.79
N ASN A 176 -2.10 -27.38 0.48
CA ASN A 176 -2.73 -28.27 -0.50
C ASN A 176 -4.26 -28.31 -0.38
N GLU A 177 -4.85 -29.45 -0.06
CA GLU A 177 -6.30 -29.62 0.08
C GLU A 177 -6.92 -28.84 1.24
N LYS A 178 -6.11 -28.48 2.25
CA LYS A 178 -6.55 -27.66 3.40
C LYS A 178 -6.53 -26.15 3.11
N TRP A 179 -6.06 -25.75 1.92
CA TRP A 179 -5.97 -24.33 1.56
C TRP A 179 -7.35 -23.70 1.40
N GLN A 180 -7.58 -22.62 2.15
CA GLN A 180 -8.76 -21.78 1.99
C GLN A 180 -8.44 -20.65 0.98
N SER A 181 -9.25 -20.55 -0.09
CA SER A 181 -9.02 -19.53 -1.14
C SER A 181 -9.08 -18.12 -0.56
N LEU A 182 -8.09 -17.30 -0.92
CA LEU A 182 -7.98 -15.88 -0.48
C LEU A 182 -8.78 -14.92 -1.37
N SER A 183 -9.30 -15.42 -2.49
CA SER A 183 -10.11 -14.69 -3.47
C SER A 183 -11.32 -15.54 -3.85
N ILE A 184 -11.75 -15.47 -5.10
CA ILE A 184 -12.86 -16.27 -5.63
C ILE A 184 -12.44 -17.75 -5.68
N PRO A 185 -13.12 -18.65 -4.94
CA PRO A 185 -12.84 -20.07 -5.01
C PRO A 185 -13.08 -20.63 -6.43
N LYS A 186 -12.37 -21.71 -6.77
CA LYS A 186 -12.58 -22.40 -8.04
C LYS A 186 -14.04 -22.84 -8.17
N GLY A 187 -14.68 -22.44 -9.27
CA GLY A 187 -16.09 -22.76 -9.57
C GLY A 187 -17.12 -21.75 -9.02
N ALA A 188 -16.73 -20.79 -8.15
CA ALA A 188 -17.66 -19.81 -7.55
C ALA A 188 -17.81 -18.49 -8.33
N SER A 189 -17.17 -18.35 -9.52
CA SER A 189 -17.15 -17.08 -10.25
C SER A 189 -18.54 -16.56 -10.63
N ALA A 190 -19.45 -17.43 -11.05
CA ALA A 190 -20.80 -17.04 -11.45
C ALA A 190 -21.61 -16.47 -10.26
N GLU A 191 -21.54 -17.14 -9.11
CA GLU A 191 -22.21 -16.70 -7.88
C GLU A 191 -21.68 -15.36 -7.39
N ILE A 192 -20.36 -15.19 -7.38
CA ILE A 192 -19.73 -13.93 -6.95
C ILE A 192 -20.09 -12.78 -7.90
N ASN A 193 -20.06 -13.02 -9.22
CA ASN A 193 -20.44 -12.01 -10.22
C ASN A 193 -21.90 -11.57 -10.06
N GLN A 194 -22.80 -12.51 -9.76
CA GLN A 194 -24.21 -12.19 -9.51
C GLN A 194 -24.36 -11.33 -8.23
N LYS A 195 -23.69 -11.68 -7.14
CA LYS A 195 -23.67 -10.90 -5.90
C LYS A 195 -23.13 -9.48 -6.13
N MET A 196 -22.03 -9.36 -6.89
CA MET A 196 -21.44 -8.04 -7.22
C MET A 196 -22.40 -7.19 -8.05
N LYS A 197 -23.09 -7.79 -9.03
CA LYS A 197 -24.12 -7.12 -9.80
C LYS A 197 -25.25 -6.59 -8.91
N GLU A 198 -25.76 -7.40 -7.99
CA GLU A 198 -26.83 -7.01 -7.07
C GLU A 198 -26.41 -5.89 -6.12
N LEU A 199 -25.16 -5.90 -5.64
CA LEU A 199 -24.62 -4.84 -4.78
C LEU A 199 -24.51 -3.51 -5.50
N HIS A 200 -24.04 -3.49 -6.75
CA HIS A 200 -23.76 -2.25 -7.48
C HIS A 200 -24.92 -1.74 -8.34
N THR A 201 -25.99 -2.54 -8.54
CA THR A 201 -27.22 -2.07 -9.21
C THR A 201 -28.24 -1.46 -8.26
N LYS A 202 -28.11 -1.69 -6.94
CA LYS A 202 -28.97 -1.12 -5.90
C LYS A 202 -28.58 0.30 -5.47
N ASP A 203 -27.39 0.78 -5.87
CA ASP A 203 -26.88 2.10 -5.52
C ASP A 203 -26.28 2.76 -6.79
N PRO A 204 -27.13 3.34 -7.68
CA PRO A 204 -26.64 4.17 -8.77
C PRO A 204 -26.10 5.47 -8.15
N GLN A 205 -24.76 5.65 -8.15
CA GLN A 205 -24.10 6.90 -7.82
C GLN A 205 -24.50 8.00 -8.81
#